data_8b2799206af815d3ea0a70cf58666843
#
_entry.id   8b2799206af815d3ea0a70cf58666843
#
_cell.length_a   1.000
_cell.length_b   1.000
_cell.length_c   1.000
_cell.angle_alpha   90.00
_cell.angle_beta   90.00
_cell.angle_gamma   90.00
#
_symmetry.space_group_name_H-M   'P 1'
#
loop_
_entity.id
_entity.type
_entity.pdbx_description
1 polymer ?
#
loop_
_entity_poly.entity_id
_entity_poly.type
_entity_poly.pdbx_seq_one_letter_code
_entity_poly.pdbx_strand_id
1 'polypeptide(L)'
;AEVVKGWNVFKQIFTDHWDGFKKKYPRYNKQYYDEQVKKMLFCGNPEEMGYIRYLCFSCGEGNRVVSMSCKSTMCLRCGKVYVDEWVSQVSRMLHEGVIYRHIVLTVPEKLRKTFYNQGEELLGSFMACGVRCMDDFYSKVSRKEIKGGYIVVLQTHGRNGQYNPHLHIIGTSGGMDRDSRKWE
;
A
#
# COMPACT_ATOMS: atom_id res chain seq x y z
N ALA A 1 -13.52 -15.34 -26.37
CA ALA A 1 -13.29 -16.08 -25.13
C ALA A 1 -14.45 -15.76 -24.19
N GLU A 2 -15.29 -16.76 -23.85
CA GLU A 2 -16.36 -16.60 -22.87
C GLU A 2 -15.74 -16.33 -21.51
N VAL A 3 -16.12 -15.21 -20.91
CA VAL A 3 -15.73 -14.87 -19.54
C VAL A 3 -16.47 -15.83 -18.61
N VAL A 4 -15.81 -16.81 -18.08
CA VAL A 4 -16.36 -17.74 -17.09
C VAL A 4 -16.82 -16.90 -15.88
N LYS A 5 -18.11 -16.99 -15.57
CA LYS A 5 -18.77 -16.24 -14.48
C LYS A 5 -18.01 -16.47 -13.16
N GLY A 6 -17.35 -15.43 -12.63
CA GLY A 6 -16.55 -15.50 -11.41
C GLY A 6 -15.02 -15.38 -11.60
N TRP A 7 -14.51 -15.48 -12.80
CA TRP A 7 -13.11 -15.20 -13.13
C TRP A 7 -12.94 -13.73 -13.50
N ASN A 8 -12.02 -13.06 -12.85
CA ASN A 8 -11.64 -11.73 -13.31
C ASN A 8 -10.49 -11.85 -14.32
N VAL A 9 -10.43 -10.90 -15.25
CA VAL A 9 -9.42 -10.85 -16.32
C VAL A 9 -7.99 -10.89 -15.77
N PHE A 10 -7.77 -10.34 -14.59
CA PHE A 10 -6.45 -10.34 -13.95
C PHE A 10 -5.96 -11.76 -13.62
N LYS A 11 -6.82 -12.61 -13.05
CA LYS A 11 -6.49 -14.02 -12.79
C LYS A 11 -6.22 -14.78 -14.09
N GLN A 12 -7.02 -14.53 -15.12
CA GLN A 12 -6.85 -15.15 -16.42
C GLN A 12 -5.51 -14.82 -17.06
N ILE A 13 -5.07 -13.55 -17.01
CA ILE A 13 -3.75 -13.15 -17.51
C ILE A 13 -2.63 -13.98 -16.85
N PHE A 14 -2.68 -14.19 -15.54
CA PHE A 14 -1.68 -15.01 -14.85
C PHE A 14 -1.79 -16.49 -15.22
N THR A 15 -2.99 -17.02 -15.36
CA THR A 15 -3.18 -18.41 -15.79
C THR A 15 -2.59 -18.65 -17.18
N ASP A 16 -2.83 -17.75 -18.10
CA ASP A 16 -2.46 -17.93 -19.50
C ASP A 16 -0.99 -17.60 -19.79
N HIS A 17 -0.39 -16.68 -19.02
CA HIS A 17 0.89 -16.08 -19.39
C HIS A 17 2.01 -16.26 -18.37
N TRP A 18 1.74 -16.77 -17.16
CA TRP A 18 2.75 -16.84 -16.10
C TRP A 18 3.98 -17.66 -16.49
N ASP A 19 3.78 -18.83 -17.07
CA ASP A 19 4.90 -19.68 -17.49
C ASP A 19 5.72 -19.08 -18.62
N GLY A 20 5.05 -18.44 -19.58
CA GLY A 20 5.72 -17.68 -20.64
C GLY A 20 6.53 -16.50 -20.10
N PHE A 21 5.97 -15.80 -19.12
CA PHE A 21 6.65 -14.70 -18.44
C PHE A 21 7.92 -15.18 -17.72
N LYS A 22 7.86 -16.27 -16.95
CA LYS A 22 9.03 -16.83 -16.26
C LYS A 22 10.14 -17.26 -17.22
N LYS A 23 9.78 -17.84 -18.36
CA LYS A 23 10.75 -18.19 -19.40
C LYS A 23 11.46 -16.96 -19.98
N LYS A 24 10.71 -15.87 -20.21
CA LYS A 24 11.26 -14.61 -20.71
C LYS A 24 12.08 -13.84 -19.67
N TYR A 25 11.73 -14.00 -18.40
CA TYR A 25 12.35 -13.28 -17.28
C TYR A 25 12.78 -14.24 -16.15
N PRO A 26 13.91 -14.97 -16.29
CA PRO A 26 14.34 -16.03 -15.38
C PRO A 26 14.48 -15.61 -13.91
N ARG A 27 14.73 -14.33 -13.64
CA ARG A 27 14.79 -13.80 -12.26
C ARG A 27 13.51 -14.03 -11.44
N TYR A 28 12.38 -14.19 -12.12
CA TYR A 28 11.08 -14.47 -11.49
C TYR A 28 10.74 -15.96 -11.45
N ASN A 29 11.57 -16.83 -12.04
CA ASN A 29 11.41 -18.28 -11.98
C ASN A 29 11.92 -18.81 -10.63
N LYS A 30 11.21 -18.47 -9.55
CA LYS A 30 11.50 -18.91 -8.17
C LYS A 30 10.23 -19.40 -7.52
N GLN A 31 10.36 -20.45 -6.71
CA GLN A 31 9.24 -21.07 -5.98
C GLN A 31 8.37 -20.04 -5.24
N TYR A 32 8.99 -19.06 -4.60
CA TYR A 32 8.28 -18.00 -3.91
C TYR A 32 7.22 -17.30 -4.79
N TYR A 33 7.59 -16.93 -6.03
CA TYR A 33 6.64 -16.25 -6.94
C TYR A 33 5.55 -17.19 -7.44
N ASP A 34 5.88 -18.47 -7.69
CA ASP A 34 4.89 -19.49 -8.09
C ASP A 34 3.85 -19.67 -6.98
N GLU A 35 4.27 -19.74 -5.74
CA GLU A 35 3.38 -19.84 -4.59
C GLU A 35 2.48 -18.62 -4.43
N GLN A 36 3.02 -17.39 -4.62
CA GLN A 36 2.22 -16.18 -4.55
C GLN A 36 1.18 -16.10 -5.67
N VAL A 37 1.55 -16.47 -6.88
CA VAL A 37 0.62 -16.53 -8.02
C VAL A 37 -0.46 -17.58 -7.77
N LYS A 38 -0.08 -18.81 -7.34
CA LYS A 38 -1.03 -19.88 -7.01
C LYS A 38 -2.03 -19.44 -5.94
N LYS A 39 -1.57 -18.88 -4.84
CA LYS A 39 -2.44 -18.33 -3.77
C LYS A 39 -3.40 -17.27 -4.29
N MET A 40 -2.93 -16.38 -5.18
CA MET A 40 -3.75 -15.32 -5.76
C MET A 40 -4.82 -15.90 -6.69
N LEU A 41 -4.49 -16.88 -7.52
CA LEU A 41 -5.42 -17.53 -8.43
C LEU A 41 -6.59 -18.18 -7.69
N PHE A 42 -6.32 -18.87 -6.59
CA PHE A 42 -7.33 -19.55 -5.78
C PHE A 42 -7.98 -18.67 -4.70
N CYS A 43 -7.57 -17.41 -4.58
CA CYS A 43 -8.11 -16.49 -3.58
C CYS A 43 -9.64 -16.38 -3.63
N GLY A 44 -10.27 -16.72 -2.52
CA GLY A 44 -11.72 -16.68 -2.37
C GLY A 44 -12.45 -17.93 -2.89
N ASN A 45 -11.73 -18.95 -3.32
CA ASN A 45 -12.30 -20.27 -3.60
C ASN A 45 -12.35 -21.08 -2.28
N PRO A 46 -13.56 -21.46 -1.77
CA PRO A 46 -13.69 -22.18 -0.52
C PRO A 46 -13.09 -23.60 -0.56
N GLU A 47 -13.07 -24.24 -1.72
CA GLU A 47 -12.55 -25.60 -1.92
C GLU A 47 -11.02 -25.65 -1.82
N GLU A 48 -10.34 -24.60 -2.33
CA GLU A 48 -8.88 -24.52 -2.37
C GLU A 48 -8.27 -23.80 -1.16
N MET A 49 -8.94 -22.77 -0.67
CA MET A 49 -8.41 -21.91 0.40
C MET A 49 -9.05 -22.20 1.77
N GLY A 50 -10.13 -22.99 1.79
CA GLY A 50 -10.95 -23.17 2.98
C GLY A 50 -11.95 -22.02 3.20
N TYR A 51 -12.77 -22.19 4.21
CA TYR A 51 -13.82 -21.22 4.57
C TYR A 51 -14.12 -21.26 6.07
N ILE A 52 -14.75 -20.17 6.55
CA ILE A 52 -15.33 -20.08 7.88
C ILE A 52 -16.85 -20.10 7.69
N ARG A 53 -17.52 -20.96 8.45
CA ARG A 53 -18.98 -21.03 8.50
C ARG A 53 -19.49 -20.42 9.79
N TYR A 54 -20.35 -19.44 9.68
CA TYR A 54 -21.05 -18.84 10.81
C TYR A 54 -22.44 -19.49 10.92
N LEU A 55 -22.75 -19.99 12.11
CA LEU A 55 -24.06 -20.57 12.44
C LEU A 55 -24.64 -19.82 13.64
N CYS A 56 -25.95 -19.60 13.63
CA CYS A 56 -26.64 -19.12 14.82
C CYS A 56 -26.81 -20.27 15.81
N PHE A 57 -26.22 -20.15 16.99
CA PHE A 57 -26.32 -21.19 18.02
C PHE A 57 -27.70 -21.30 18.66
N SER A 58 -28.55 -20.26 18.59
CA SER A 58 -29.89 -20.28 19.20
C SER A 58 -30.96 -20.87 18.32
N CYS A 59 -30.91 -20.70 16.99
CA CYS A 59 -31.93 -21.20 16.07
C CYS A 59 -31.40 -22.19 15.03
N GLY A 60 -30.08 -22.37 14.92
CA GLY A 60 -29.46 -23.20 13.89
C GLY A 60 -29.58 -22.66 12.46
N GLU A 61 -30.26 -21.55 12.28
CA GLU A 61 -30.44 -20.89 11.00
C GLU A 61 -29.37 -19.82 10.76
N GLY A 62 -29.32 -19.21 9.56
CA GLY A 62 -28.38 -18.16 9.24
C GLY A 62 -26.99 -18.65 8.85
N ASN A 63 -26.94 -19.67 8.01
CA ASN A 63 -25.68 -20.21 7.47
C ASN A 63 -24.98 -19.20 6.55
N ARG A 64 -23.91 -18.57 7.03
CA ARG A 64 -23.05 -17.71 6.22
C ARG A 64 -21.66 -18.34 6.06
N VAL A 65 -21.29 -18.60 4.82
CA VAL A 65 -19.96 -19.09 4.47
C VAL A 65 -19.11 -17.92 3.97
N VAL A 66 -17.92 -17.76 4.55
CA VAL A 66 -16.92 -16.76 4.15
C VAL A 66 -15.66 -17.48 3.73
N SER A 67 -15.35 -17.43 2.44
CA SER A 67 -14.12 -18.01 1.90
C SER A 67 -12.87 -17.28 2.42
N MET A 68 -11.83 -18.05 2.73
CA MET A 68 -10.56 -17.48 3.13
C MET A 68 -9.89 -16.69 2.00
N SER A 69 -9.08 -15.71 2.38
CA SER A 69 -8.34 -14.84 1.47
C SER A 69 -6.85 -15.20 1.48
N CYS A 70 -6.16 -14.99 0.34
CA CYS A 70 -4.76 -15.36 0.20
C CYS A 70 -3.78 -14.38 0.89
N LYS A 71 -4.23 -13.20 1.29
CA LYS A 71 -3.42 -12.09 1.85
C LYS A 71 -2.17 -11.75 1.03
N SER A 72 -2.13 -12.16 -0.25
CA SER A 72 -1.02 -11.88 -1.15
C SER A 72 -1.07 -10.42 -1.62
N THR A 73 0.08 -9.77 -1.67
CA THR A 73 0.25 -8.42 -2.23
C THR A 73 -0.04 -8.36 -3.73
N MET A 74 0.05 -9.49 -4.44
CA MET A 74 -0.29 -9.60 -5.86
C MET A 74 -1.79 -9.73 -6.11
N CYS A 75 -2.60 -9.98 -5.09
CA CYS A 75 -4.03 -10.20 -5.24
C CYS A 75 -4.79 -8.88 -5.13
N LEU A 76 -5.47 -8.47 -6.23
CA LEU A 76 -6.24 -7.21 -6.25
C LEU A 76 -7.36 -7.18 -5.20
N ARG A 77 -8.01 -8.34 -4.91
CA ARG A 77 -9.04 -8.43 -3.87
C ARG A 77 -8.45 -8.17 -2.47
N CYS A 78 -7.33 -8.82 -2.15
CA CYS A 78 -6.69 -8.65 -0.85
C CYS A 78 -6.03 -7.27 -0.73
N GLY A 79 -5.44 -6.77 -1.82
CA GLY A 79 -4.87 -5.43 -1.88
C GLY A 79 -5.93 -4.35 -1.64
N LYS A 80 -7.14 -4.50 -2.21
CA LYS A 80 -8.25 -3.58 -1.94
C LYS A 80 -8.64 -3.57 -0.46
N VAL A 81 -8.83 -4.73 0.15
CA VAL A 81 -9.16 -4.82 1.59
C VAL A 81 -8.09 -4.14 2.45
N TYR A 82 -6.82 -4.41 2.16
CA TYR A 82 -5.70 -3.76 2.85
C TYR A 82 -5.74 -2.23 2.71
N VAL A 83 -5.99 -1.72 1.50
CA VAL A 83 -6.09 -0.27 1.26
C VAL A 83 -7.28 0.33 2.00
N ASP A 84 -8.44 -0.32 1.97
CA ASP A 84 -9.65 0.17 2.64
C ASP A 84 -9.45 0.24 4.18
N GLU A 85 -8.80 -0.77 4.77
CA GLU A 85 -8.43 -0.78 6.19
C GLU A 85 -7.44 0.34 6.52
N TRP A 86 -6.41 0.52 5.69
CA TRP A 86 -5.41 1.58 5.87
C TRP A 86 -6.04 2.96 5.76
N VAL A 87 -6.88 3.20 4.76
CA VAL A 87 -7.61 4.47 4.59
C VAL A 87 -8.50 4.75 5.81
N SER A 88 -9.20 3.73 6.32
CA SER A 88 -10.02 3.87 7.54
C SER A 88 -9.19 4.26 8.76
N GLN A 89 -7.99 3.68 8.92
CA GLN A 89 -7.09 4.03 10.03
C GLN A 89 -6.56 5.46 9.89
N VAL A 90 -6.09 5.83 8.70
CA VAL A 90 -5.58 7.19 8.44
C VAL A 90 -6.67 8.24 8.63
N SER A 91 -7.88 7.97 8.14
CA SER A 91 -9.01 8.91 8.28
C SER A 91 -9.35 9.21 9.75
N ARG A 92 -9.12 8.26 10.67
CA ARG A 92 -9.31 8.48 12.11
C ARG A 92 -8.22 9.35 12.77
N MET A 93 -7.06 9.46 12.12
CA MET A 93 -5.96 10.31 12.58
C MET A 93 -6.09 11.75 12.09
N LEU A 94 -6.94 11.99 11.09
CA LEU A 94 -7.19 13.33 10.57
C LEU A 94 -8.24 14.03 11.45
N HIS A 95 -7.91 15.24 11.92
CA HIS A 95 -8.78 16.03 12.78
C HIS A 95 -9.61 17.02 11.96
N GLU A 96 -10.88 17.14 12.30
CA GLU A 96 -11.78 18.12 11.72
C GLU A 96 -11.28 19.56 12.06
N GLY A 97 -11.37 20.45 11.08
CA GLY A 97 -10.90 21.85 11.23
C GLY A 97 -9.39 22.04 10.98
N VAL A 98 -8.62 20.97 10.85
CA VAL A 98 -7.20 21.05 10.48
C VAL A 98 -7.04 21.01 8.97
N ILE A 99 -6.33 21.98 8.41
CA ILE A 99 -6.00 22.01 6.98
C ILE A 99 -4.77 21.11 6.74
N TYR A 100 -4.91 20.17 5.82
CA TYR A 100 -3.83 19.30 5.39
C TYR A 100 -3.32 19.68 4.00
N ARG A 101 -2.02 19.51 3.78
CA ARG A 101 -1.34 19.73 2.50
C ARG A 101 -0.76 18.44 2.00
N HIS A 102 -0.89 18.21 0.71
CA HIS A 102 -0.25 17.10 0.01
C HIS A 102 1.06 17.60 -0.62
N ILE A 103 2.17 17.03 -0.18
CA ILE A 103 3.52 17.34 -0.63
C ILE A 103 4.09 16.11 -1.32
N VAL A 104 4.78 16.30 -2.43
CA VAL A 104 5.43 15.20 -3.15
C VAL A 104 6.91 15.51 -3.27
N LEU A 105 7.75 14.60 -2.76
CA LEU A 105 9.19 14.62 -2.94
C LEU A 105 9.58 13.51 -3.92
N THR A 106 10.34 13.84 -4.96
CA THR A 106 10.71 12.88 -6.01
C THR A 106 12.22 12.71 -6.09
N VAL A 107 12.66 11.46 -6.37
CA VAL A 107 14.06 11.21 -6.69
C VAL A 107 14.34 11.69 -8.12
N PRO A 108 15.37 12.54 -8.33
CA PRO A 108 15.77 12.98 -9.66
C PRO A 108 16.04 11.80 -10.60
N GLU A 109 15.69 11.96 -11.87
CA GLU A 109 15.78 10.88 -12.86
C GLU A 109 17.18 10.25 -12.92
N LYS A 110 18.23 11.06 -12.87
CA LYS A 110 19.63 10.60 -12.90
C LYS A 110 20.00 9.65 -11.77
N LEU A 111 19.31 9.73 -10.62
CA LEU A 111 19.56 8.88 -9.45
C LEU A 111 18.69 7.62 -9.42
N ARG A 112 17.61 7.54 -10.22
CA ARG A 112 16.66 6.42 -10.17
C ARG A 112 17.32 5.06 -10.41
N LYS A 113 18.30 4.98 -11.31
CA LYS A 113 19.05 3.74 -11.56
C LYS A 113 19.83 3.28 -10.32
N THR A 114 20.47 4.20 -9.60
CA THR A 114 21.16 3.90 -8.35
C THR A 114 20.18 3.42 -7.28
N PHE A 115 19.05 4.10 -7.14
CA PHE A 115 17.97 3.68 -6.24
C PHE A 115 17.39 2.31 -6.59
N TYR A 116 17.30 1.96 -7.87
CA TYR A 116 16.84 0.64 -8.31
C TYR A 116 17.81 -0.48 -7.91
N ASN A 117 19.11 -0.22 -8.03
CA ASN A 117 20.16 -1.21 -7.74
C ASN A 117 20.41 -1.41 -6.24
N GLN A 118 20.26 -0.37 -5.43
CA GLN A 118 20.51 -0.34 -3.98
C GLN A 118 19.21 -0.02 -3.20
N GLY A 119 18.08 -0.55 -3.68
CA GLY A 119 16.73 -0.09 -3.32
C GLY A 119 16.46 -0.07 -1.83
N GLU A 120 16.78 -1.13 -1.10
CA GLU A 120 16.40 -1.27 0.30
C GLU A 120 17.02 -0.17 1.18
N GLU A 121 18.32 0.05 1.06
CA GLU A 121 19.05 1.05 1.84
C GLU A 121 18.71 2.48 1.44
N LEU A 122 18.71 2.76 0.12
CA LEU A 122 18.46 4.12 -0.37
C LEU A 122 17.01 4.55 -0.21
N LEU A 123 16.04 3.64 -0.33
CA LEU A 123 14.64 3.95 -0.07
C LEU A 123 14.40 4.26 1.41
N GLY A 124 15.03 3.52 2.32
CA GLY A 124 15.01 3.81 3.75
C GLY A 124 15.60 5.19 4.07
N SER A 125 16.76 5.49 3.49
CA SER A 125 17.43 6.80 3.63
C SER A 125 16.56 7.93 3.07
N PHE A 126 15.89 7.71 1.95
CA PHE A 126 14.97 8.69 1.34
C PHE A 126 13.76 8.96 2.22
N MET A 127 13.16 7.92 2.82
CA MET A 127 12.10 8.07 3.81
C MET A 127 12.55 8.92 5.01
N ALA A 128 13.73 8.60 5.58
CA ALA A 128 14.31 9.37 6.68
C ALA A 128 14.61 10.83 6.29
N CYS A 129 15.04 11.06 5.05
CA CYS A 129 15.23 12.40 4.50
C CYS A 129 13.92 13.19 4.42
N GLY A 130 12.84 12.54 3.95
CA GLY A 130 11.50 13.13 3.91
C GLY A 130 11.00 13.54 5.29
N VAL A 131 11.19 12.68 6.30
CA VAL A 131 10.86 12.97 7.70
C VAL A 131 11.64 14.19 8.21
N ARG A 132 12.97 14.20 8.06
CA ARG A 132 13.80 15.36 8.46
C ARG A 132 13.39 16.65 7.75
N CYS A 133 13.05 16.57 6.47
CA CYS A 133 12.58 17.73 5.71
C CYS A 133 11.31 18.33 6.31
N MET A 134 10.38 17.49 6.77
CA MET A 134 9.16 17.95 7.44
C MET A 134 9.44 18.54 8.82
N ASP A 135 10.30 17.89 9.62
CA ASP A 135 10.70 18.40 10.93
C ASP A 135 11.40 19.77 10.82
N ASP A 136 12.32 19.90 9.86
CA ASP A 136 12.98 21.18 9.56
C ASP A 136 12.01 22.25 9.09
N PHE A 137 11.02 21.87 8.28
CA PHE A 137 9.98 22.80 7.82
C PHE A 137 9.20 23.38 9.00
N TYR A 138 8.68 22.53 9.89
CA TYR A 138 7.91 23.00 11.03
C TYR A 138 8.74 23.80 12.03
N SER A 139 10.03 23.48 12.21
CA SER A 139 10.91 24.21 13.13
C SER A 139 11.37 25.57 12.59
N LYS A 140 11.46 25.73 11.26
CA LYS A 140 12.03 26.94 10.63
C LYS A 140 10.99 27.93 10.11
N VAL A 141 9.80 27.46 9.72
CA VAL A 141 8.77 28.31 9.11
C VAL A 141 8.00 29.13 10.13
N SER A 142 7.88 28.63 11.34
CA SER A 142 7.26 29.34 12.44
C SER A 142 8.31 30.12 13.25
N ARG A 143 7.97 31.35 13.67
CA ARG A 143 8.78 32.09 14.66
C ARG A 143 8.74 31.45 16.05
N LYS A 144 7.88 30.45 16.23
CA LYS A 144 7.70 29.61 17.42
C LYS A 144 8.00 28.17 17.08
N GLU A 145 8.47 27.40 18.02
CA GLU A 145 8.66 25.96 17.85
C GLU A 145 7.30 25.24 17.81
N ILE A 146 6.75 25.08 16.60
CA ILE A 146 5.53 24.30 16.41
C ILE A 146 5.85 22.83 16.08
N LYS A 147 5.00 21.93 16.56
CA LYS A 147 5.02 20.52 16.21
C LYS A 147 3.85 20.22 15.28
N GLY A 148 4.12 20.10 13.99
CA GLY A 148 3.14 19.66 12.99
C GLY A 148 2.96 18.15 13.00
N GLY A 149 1.84 17.68 12.43
CA GLY A 149 1.57 16.27 12.16
C GLY A 149 1.75 15.96 10.68
N TYR A 150 2.35 14.78 10.36
CA TYR A 150 2.48 14.35 8.98
C TYR A 150 2.50 12.83 8.82
N ILE A 151 2.09 12.37 7.65
CA ILE A 151 2.13 10.96 7.24
C ILE A 151 2.97 10.90 5.98
N VAL A 152 4.00 10.05 5.96
CA VAL A 152 4.89 9.86 4.81
C VAL A 152 4.65 8.49 4.22
N VAL A 153 4.37 8.43 2.91
CA VAL A 153 4.11 7.20 2.16
C VAL A 153 5.08 7.12 0.98
N LEU A 154 5.86 6.05 0.93
CA LEU A 154 6.76 5.77 -0.18
C LEU A 154 6.00 5.07 -1.31
N GLN A 155 6.15 5.59 -2.54
CA GLN A 155 5.79 4.91 -3.77
C GLN A 155 7.03 4.76 -4.66
N THR A 156 7.20 3.58 -5.25
CA THR A 156 8.39 3.26 -6.06
C THR A 156 8.14 3.35 -7.56
N HIS A 157 6.87 3.42 -7.99
CA HIS A 157 6.50 3.43 -9.41
C HIS A 157 5.51 4.54 -9.70
N GLY A 158 5.66 5.17 -10.87
CA GLY A 158 4.69 6.13 -11.40
C GLY A 158 3.45 5.44 -12.00
N ARG A 159 2.45 6.22 -12.42
CA ARG A 159 1.20 5.71 -13.05
C ARG A 159 1.44 4.91 -14.32
N ASN A 160 2.53 5.16 -15.03
CA ASN A 160 2.93 4.43 -16.24
C ASN A 160 3.70 3.14 -15.95
N GLY A 161 3.81 2.73 -14.67
CA GLY A 161 4.55 1.55 -14.24
C GLY A 161 6.08 1.71 -14.27
N GLN A 162 6.62 2.88 -14.63
CA GLN A 162 8.05 3.13 -14.59
C GLN A 162 8.55 3.33 -13.15
N TYR A 163 9.76 2.85 -12.88
CA TYR A 163 10.42 3.06 -11.59
C TYR A 163 10.72 4.54 -11.38
N ASN A 164 10.06 5.11 -10.40
CA ASN A 164 10.12 6.52 -10.05
C ASN A 164 9.85 6.68 -8.54
N PRO A 165 10.86 6.45 -7.68
CA PRO A 165 10.67 6.59 -6.24
C PRO A 165 10.26 8.00 -5.86
N HIS A 166 9.19 8.11 -5.10
CA HIS A 166 8.68 9.38 -4.59
C HIS A 166 7.94 9.18 -3.27
N LEU A 167 7.93 10.22 -2.47
CA LEU A 167 7.19 10.26 -1.22
C LEU A 167 5.94 11.11 -1.42
N HIS A 168 4.81 10.56 -1.01
CA HIS A 168 3.60 11.33 -0.76
C HIS A 168 3.56 11.67 0.73
N ILE A 169 3.45 12.94 1.04
CA ILE A 169 3.39 13.44 2.41
C ILE A 169 2.08 14.18 2.59
N ILE A 170 1.29 13.79 3.57
CA ILE A 170 0.13 14.54 4.04
C ILE A 170 0.59 15.24 5.31
N GLY A 171 0.73 16.56 5.28
CA GLY A 171 1.18 17.37 6.41
C GLY A 171 0.15 18.41 6.81
N THR A 172 0.08 18.74 8.09
CA THR A 172 -0.77 19.82 8.60
C THR A 172 -0.26 21.19 8.15
N SER A 173 -1.15 22.15 7.86
CA SER A 173 -0.76 23.54 7.53
C SER A 173 -0.35 24.37 8.75
N GLY A 174 -0.48 23.82 9.93
CA GLY A 174 -0.09 24.41 11.21
C GLY A 174 0.43 23.33 12.13
N GLY A 175 0.61 23.68 13.39
CA GLY A 175 1.08 22.74 14.40
C GLY A 175 0.74 23.19 15.80
N MET A 176 1.04 22.32 16.74
CA MET A 176 0.90 22.60 18.16
C MET A 176 2.13 23.40 18.64
N ASP A 177 1.93 24.60 19.16
CA ASP A 177 2.97 25.34 19.83
C ASP A 177 3.42 24.58 21.09
N ARG A 178 4.73 24.40 21.26
CA ARG A 178 5.29 23.58 22.34
C ARG A 178 5.08 24.20 23.72
N ASP A 179 5.06 25.52 23.80
CA ASP A 179 4.96 26.25 25.07
C ASP A 179 3.52 26.49 25.47
N SER A 180 2.73 27.05 24.56
CA SER A 180 1.33 27.41 24.82
C SER A 180 0.36 26.24 24.70
N ARG A 181 0.78 25.12 24.03
CA ARG A 181 -0.06 23.98 23.65
C ARG A 181 -1.31 24.39 22.85
N LYS A 182 -1.23 25.47 22.11
CA LYS A 182 -2.29 25.93 21.21
C LYS A 182 -1.94 25.57 19.77
N TRP A 183 -2.97 25.35 18.98
CA TRP A 183 -2.82 25.17 17.54
C TRP A 183 -2.57 26.52 16.86
N GLU A 184 -1.57 26.59 15.99
CA GLU A 184 -1.21 27.77 15.20
C GLU A 184 -1.06 27.43 13.71
#